data_37454d06bac1ec0b6e12602a648dd1fb
#
_entry.id   37454d06bac1ec0b6e12602a648dd1fb
#
_cell.length_a   1.000
_cell.length_b   1.000
_cell.length_c   1.000
_cell.angle_alpha   90.00
_cell.angle_beta   90.00
_cell.angle_gamma   90.00
#
_symmetry.space_group_name_H-M   'P 1'
#
loop_
_entity.id
_entity.type
_entity.pdbx_description
1 polymer ?
#
loop_
_entity_poly.entity_id
_entity_poly.type
_entity_poly.pdbx_seq_one_letter_code
_entity_poly.pdbx_strand_id
1 'polypeptide(L)'
;VRPAADRQVVTSSRDFERGYPYRGWAKSVYEINSFDAWSTEFVLAGLFEVSSSVRAWVRIDETVPLRISYLSGAIQRQYEPDFIVIDAEGVHWIVEGKRDSEMTSPVVVAKRDAAAAWVKTVNGSDEVHETWAYLLASESVCSAAGSWEAIKSGAQVFR
;
A
#
# COMPACT_ATOMS: atom_id res chain seq x y z
N VAL A 1 22.70 -2.86 15.30
CA VAL A 1 21.29 -2.47 15.09
C VAL A 1 21.20 -0.95 15.11
N ARG A 2 20.70 -0.35 14.05
CA ARG A 2 20.47 1.09 13.98
C ARG A 2 19.28 1.48 14.86
N PRO A 3 19.39 2.54 15.68
CA PRO A 3 18.23 3.06 16.38
C PRO A 3 17.21 3.64 15.38
N ALA A 4 15.93 3.42 15.64
CA ALA A 4 14.88 3.96 14.80
C ALA A 4 14.84 5.50 14.90
N ALA A 5 14.75 6.17 13.77
CA ALA A 5 14.53 7.61 13.70
C ALA A 5 13.02 7.93 13.73
N ASP A 6 12.66 9.09 14.25
CA ASP A 6 11.29 9.57 14.16
C ASP A 6 10.97 9.90 12.68
N ARG A 7 9.82 9.45 12.19
CA ARG A 7 9.40 9.69 10.81
C ARG A 7 9.31 11.17 10.45
N GLN A 8 9.07 12.02 11.45
CA GLN A 8 8.91 13.46 11.26
C GLN A 8 10.22 14.19 10.90
N VAL A 9 11.38 13.56 11.12
CA VAL A 9 12.65 14.14 10.63
C VAL A 9 12.78 14.03 9.11
N VAL A 10 11.99 13.18 8.47
CA VAL A 10 11.98 13.02 7.02
C VAL A 10 10.98 13.99 6.41
N THR A 11 11.46 15.14 5.97
CA THR A 11 10.63 16.21 5.39
C THR A 11 10.68 16.25 3.86
N SER A 12 11.64 15.54 3.28
CA SER A 12 11.81 15.44 1.83
C SER A 12 12.46 14.12 1.45
N SER A 13 12.51 13.82 0.16
CA SER A 13 13.20 12.63 -0.35
C SER A 13 14.68 12.58 0.01
N ARG A 14 15.32 13.72 0.27
CA ARG A 14 16.74 13.81 0.65
C ARG A 14 17.00 13.26 2.06
N ASP A 15 16.02 13.35 2.95
CA ASP A 15 16.12 12.88 4.32
C ASP A 15 15.81 11.39 4.44
N PHE A 16 15.18 10.82 3.42
CA PHE A 16 14.75 9.43 3.40
C PHE A 16 15.90 8.48 3.07
N GLU A 17 16.00 7.41 3.84
CA GLU A 17 16.94 6.32 3.58
C GLU A 17 16.16 5.00 3.40
N ARG A 18 16.37 4.34 2.27
CA ARG A 18 15.77 3.03 1.98
C ARG A 18 16.17 2.00 3.03
N GLY A 19 15.18 1.27 3.55
CA GLY A 19 15.40 0.22 4.54
C GLY A 19 15.76 0.71 5.94
N TYR A 20 15.79 2.05 6.15
CA TYR A 20 16.03 2.59 7.49
C TYR A 20 14.79 2.42 8.38
N PRO A 21 14.96 2.08 9.68
CA PRO A 21 13.82 1.94 10.59
C PRO A 21 13.29 3.31 11.03
N TYR A 22 12.00 3.55 10.79
CA TYR A 22 11.30 4.76 11.22
C TYR A 22 10.20 4.44 12.23
N ARG A 23 10.08 5.27 13.26
CA ARG A 23 9.05 5.19 14.30
C ARG A 23 8.15 6.43 14.29
N GLY A 24 7.16 6.48 15.18
CA GLY A 24 6.26 7.62 15.29
C GLY A 24 4.97 7.44 14.47
N TRP A 25 4.58 6.22 14.24
CA TRP A 25 3.38 5.84 13.50
C TRP A 25 2.23 5.60 14.49
N ALA A 26 1.22 6.45 14.46
CA ALA A 26 0.09 6.34 15.40
C ALA A 26 -0.96 5.32 14.96
N LYS A 27 -1.08 5.06 13.65
CA LYS A 27 -2.10 4.17 13.08
C LYS A 27 -1.55 2.86 12.53
N SER A 28 -0.24 2.70 12.48
CA SER A 28 0.39 1.46 12.04
C SER A 28 0.23 0.36 13.08
N VAL A 29 0.04 -0.84 12.60
CA VAL A 29 0.06 -2.06 13.43
C VAL A 29 1.45 -2.26 14.07
N TYR A 30 2.51 -1.91 13.34
CA TYR A 30 3.87 -1.98 13.86
C TYR A 30 4.38 -0.59 14.27
N GLU A 31 5.07 -0.55 15.40
CA GLU A 31 5.69 0.67 15.91
C GLU A 31 6.83 1.18 15.01
N ILE A 32 7.57 0.27 14.40
CA ILE A 32 8.71 0.57 13.54
C ILE A 32 8.44 0.00 12.16
N ASN A 33 8.61 0.84 11.14
CA ASN A 33 8.50 0.44 9.74
C ASN A 33 9.69 0.95 8.94
N SER A 34 10.11 0.16 7.96
CA SER A 34 11.08 0.55 6.95
C SER A 34 10.44 0.44 5.56
N PHE A 35 10.94 1.21 4.61
CA PHE A 35 10.34 1.33 3.29
C PHE A 35 11.40 1.22 2.20
N ASP A 36 10.98 0.74 1.03
CA ASP A 36 11.86 0.62 -0.13
C ASP A 36 11.85 1.84 -1.03
N ALA A 37 10.82 2.69 -0.95
CA ALA A 37 10.67 3.87 -1.78
C ALA A 37 10.09 5.05 -1.01
N TRP A 38 10.60 6.25 -1.32
CA TRP A 38 10.07 7.50 -0.78
C TRP A 38 8.75 7.88 -1.44
N SER A 39 8.74 8.01 -2.79
CA SER A 39 7.67 8.66 -3.55
C SER A 39 6.33 7.91 -3.54
N THR A 40 6.38 6.65 -3.22
CA THR A 40 5.20 5.79 -3.16
C THR A 40 4.95 5.27 -1.74
N GLU A 41 5.87 4.53 -1.15
CA GLU A 41 5.62 3.86 0.13
C GLU A 41 5.64 4.81 1.33
N PHE A 42 6.71 5.56 1.53
CA PHE A 42 6.83 6.47 2.68
C PHE A 42 5.78 7.59 2.62
N VAL A 43 5.57 8.16 1.43
CA VAL A 43 4.55 9.20 1.21
C VAL A 43 3.14 8.67 1.51
N LEU A 44 2.81 7.46 1.05
CA LEU A 44 1.52 6.83 1.35
C LEU A 44 1.34 6.59 2.84
N ALA A 45 2.35 6.05 3.53
CA ALA A 45 2.30 5.83 4.97
C ALA A 45 2.03 7.14 5.73
N GLY A 46 2.69 8.23 5.36
CA GLY A 46 2.45 9.56 5.94
C GLY A 46 1.03 10.05 5.70
N LEU A 47 0.49 9.78 4.52
CA LEU A 47 -0.88 10.15 4.17
C LEU A 47 -1.91 9.35 4.99
N PHE A 48 -1.68 8.05 5.22
CA PHE A 48 -2.54 7.25 6.10
C PHE A 48 -2.59 7.82 7.52
N GLU A 49 -1.46 8.29 8.03
CA GLU A 49 -1.36 8.87 9.37
C GLU A 49 -2.19 10.15 9.54
N VAL A 50 -2.22 11.02 8.53
CA VAL A 50 -2.92 12.33 8.61
C VAL A 50 -4.38 12.25 8.19
N SER A 51 -4.82 11.16 7.57
CA SER A 51 -6.19 11.02 7.06
C SER A 51 -7.12 10.54 8.15
N SER A 52 -8.12 11.36 8.51
CA SER A 52 -9.13 11.02 9.51
C SER A 52 -9.98 9.81 9.13
N SER A 53 -10.13 9.54 7.84
CA SER A 53 -10.87 8.40 7.30
C SER A 53 -10.05 7.09 7.24
N VAL A 54 -8.79 7.09 7.68
CA VAL A 54 -8.00 5.89 7.88
C VAL A 54 -7.96 5.53 9.35
N ARG A 55 -8.36 4.31 9.67
CA ARG A 55 -8.38 3.78 11.04
C ARG A 55 -7.03 3.17 11.42
N ALA A 56 -6.49 2.31 10.55
CA ALA A 56 -5.26 1.58 10.80
C ALA A 56 -4.62 1.17 9.47
N TRP A 57 -3.32 0.87 9.51
CA TRP A 57 -2.61 0.34 8.36
C TRP A 57 -1.47 -0.59 8.79
N VAL A 58 -1.06 -1.45 7.90
CA VAL A 58 0.12 -2.29 8.05
C VAL A 58 0.89 -2.33 6.72
N ARG A 59 2.22 -2.21 6.81
CA ARG A 59 3.07 -2.51 5.68
C ARG A 59 3.22 -4.02 5.57
N ILE A 60 3.02 -4.55 4.38
CA ILE A 60 3.16 -5.98 4.12
C ILE A 60 4.65 -6.29 3.94
N ASP A 61 5.12 -7.27 4.68
CA ASP A 61 6.46 -7.81 4.61
C ASP A 61 6.41 -9.33 4.87
N GLU A 62 7.55 -9.94 5.10
CA GLU A 62 7.63 -11.38 5.37
C GLU A 62 6.85 -11.84 6.61
N THR A 63 6.51 -10.93 7.53
CA THR A 63 5.73 -11.23 8.74
C THR A 63 4.21 -11.16 8.52
N VAL A 64 3.77 -10.53 7.45
CA VAL A 64 2.37 -10.44 7.05
C VAL A 64 2.14 -11.39 5.88
N PRO A 65 1.46 -12.52 6.07
CA PRO A 65 1.42 -13.59 5.07
C PRO A 65 0.39 -13.35 3.96
N LEU A 66 0.40 -12.17 3.33
CA LEU A 66 -0.43 -11.89 2.17
C LEU A 66 0.41 -12.01 0.90
N ARG A 67 0.07 -12.99 0.09
CA ARG A 67 0.69 -13.22 -1.23
C ARG A 67 -0.41 -13.37 -2.26
N ILE A 68 -0.23 -12.69 -3.38
CA ILE A 68 -1.18 -12.77 -4.51
C ILE A 68 -0.46 -13.43 -5.68
N SER A 69 -1.09 -14.50 -6.23
CA SER A 69 -0.58 -15.17 -7.41
C SER A 69 -0.96 -14.42 -8.68
N TYR A 70 -0.01 -14.29 -9.60
CA TYR A 70 -0.24 -13.66 -10.91
C TYR A 70 0.52 -14.44 -11.99
N LEU A 71 0.15 -14.23 -13.24
CA LEU A 71 0.82 -14.82 -14.40
C LEU A 71 1.81 -13.81 -15.00
N SER A 72 3.06 -14.23 -15.12
CA SER A 72 4.09 -13.53 -15.88
C SER A 72 4.38 -14.36 -17.15
N GLY A 73 3.71 -14.02 -18.24
CA GLY A 73 3.63 -14.90 -19.39
C GLY A 73 2.90 -16.21 -19.04
N ALA A 74 3.56 -17.35 -19.23
CA ALA A 74 3.02 -18.66 -18.85
C ALA A 74 3.46 -19.15 -17.45
N ILE A 75 4.24 -18.32 -16.71
CA ILE A 75 4.80 -18.70 -15.43
C ILE A 75 3.96 -18.08 -14.31
N GLN A 76 3.48 -18.91 -13.38
CA GLN A 76 2.81 -18.45 -12.17
C GLN A 76 3.85 -17.95 -11.18
N ARG A 77 3.64 -16.73 -10.68
CA ARG A 77 4.47 -16.09 -9.66
C ARG A 77 3.61 -15.58 -8.51
N GLN A 78 4.22 -15.26 -7.40
CA GLN A 78 3.58 -14.61 -6.26
C GLN A 78 4.24 -13.28 -5.98
N TYR A 79 3.48 -12.32 -5.47
CA TYR A 79 4.02 -11.05 -5.01
C TYR A 79 3.37 -10.60 -3.71
N GLU A 80 4.08 -9.73 -3.00
CA GLU A 80 3.59 -9.04 -1.80
C GLU A 80 3.10 -7.65 -2.22
N PRO A 81 1.82 -7.29 -1.96
CA PRO A 81 1.39 -5.90 -2.05
C PRO A 81 2.11 -5.02 -1.02
N ASP A 82 2.01 -3.69 -1.16
CA ASP A 82 2.72 -2.77 -0.27
C ASP A 82 2.05 -2.64 1.10
N PHE A 83 0.72 -2.44 1.13
CA PHE A 83 -0.02 -2.17 2.37
C PHE A 83 -1.38 -2.84 2.43
N ILE A 84 -1.85 -3.06 3.67
CA ILE A 84 -3.26 -3.19 3.98
C ILE A 84 -3.67 -1.96 4.79
N VAL A 85 -4.75 -1.31 4.39
CA VAL A 85 -5.33 -0.15 5.06
C VAL A 85 -6.77 -0.47 5.45
N ILE A 86 -7.14 -0.17 6.69
CA ILE A 86 -8.53 -0.26 7.15
C ILE A 86 -9.06 1.15 7.28
N ASP A 87 -10.11 1.47 6.52
CA ASP A 87 -10.72 2.79 6.57
C ASP A 87 -11.75 2.91 7.70
N ALA A 88 -12.28 4.12 7.86
CA ALA A 88 -13.26 4.41 8.90
C ALA A 88 -14.58 3.64 8.75
N GLU A 89 -14.89 3.16 7.56
CA GLU A 89 -16.07 2.33 7.26
C GLU A 89 -15.81 0.84 7.47
N GLY A 90 -14.59 0.46 7.79
CA GLY A 90 -14.18 -0.92 8.01
C GLY A 90 -13.79 -1.68 6.76
N VAL A 91 -13.68 -1.01 5.61
CA VAL A 91 -13.21 -1.64 4.37
C VAL A 91 -11.71 -1.89 4.48
N HIS A 92 -11.29 -3.09 4.11
CA HIS A 92 -9.89 -3.51 4.03
C HIS A 92 -9.37 -3.26 2.62
N TRP A 93 -8.39 -2.39 2.50
CA TRP A 93 -7.80 -2.01 1.23
C TRP A 93 -6.42 -2.62 1.07
N ILE A 94 -6.21 -3.31 -0.05
CA ILE A 94 -4.86 -3.59 -0.54
C ILE A 94 -4.41 -2.36 -1.32
N VAL A 95 -3.29 -1.75 -0.91
CA VAL A 95 -2.81 -0.50 -1.50
C VAL A 95 -1.41 -0.71 -2.05
N GLU A 96 -1.20 -0.28 -3.28
CA GLU A 96 0.09 -0.29 -3.96
C GLU A 96 0.39 1.05 -4.59
N GLY A 97 1.66 1.45 -4.49
CA GLY A 97 2.20 2.58 -5.23
C GLY A 97 3.21 2.14 -6.28
N LYS A 98 3.18 2.77 -7.44
CA LYS A 98 4.12 2.51 -8.53
C LYS A 98 4.59 3.81 -9.18
N ARG A 99 5.82 3.79 -9.70
CA ARG A 99 6.32 4.90 -10.52
C ARG A 99 5.42 5.11 -11.73
N ASP A 100 5.27 6.35 -12.16
CA ASP A 100 4.46 6.68 -13.34
C ASP A 100 4.89 5.88 -14.58
N SER A 101 6.21 5.72 -14.77
CA SER A 101 6.77 4.96 -15.89
C SER A 101 6.47 3.45 -15.86
N GLU A 102 6.08 2.90 -14.71
CA GLU A 102 5.80 1.48 -14.53
C GLU A 102 4.31 1.14 -14.64
N MET A 103 3.43 2.14 -14.62
CA MET A 103 1.98 1.92 -14.56
C MET A 103 1.42 1.12 -15.74
N THR A 104 2.07 1.18 -16.89
CA THR A 104 1.68 0.45 -18.10
C THR A 104 2.53 -0.79 -18.38
N SER A 105 3.47 -1.11 -17.50
CA SER A 105 4.31 -2.30 -17.70
C SER A 105 3.47 -3.58 -17.63
N PRO A 106 3.75 -4.60 -18.47
CA PRO A 106 3.00 -5.85 -18.47
C PRO A 106 2.96 -6.54 -17.10
N VAL A 107 4.05 -6.46 -16.32
CA VAL A 107 4.14 -7.06 -14.99
C VAL A 107 3.22 -6.34 -14.00
N VAL A 108 3.22 -5.01 -13.99
CA VAL A 108 2.35 -4.22 -13.11
C VAL A 108 0.89 -4.43 -13.45
N VAL A 109 0.55 -4.45 -14.75
CA VAL A 109 -0.82 -4.75 -15.22
C VAL A 109 -1.26 -6.14 -14.77
N ALA A 110 -0.40 -7.16 -14.93
CA ALA A 110 -0.71 -8.53 -14.50
C ALA A 110 -0.94 -8.64 -12.98
N LYS A 111 -0.13 -7.97 -12.19
CA LYS A 111 -0.29 -7.91 -10.73
C LYS A 111 -1.58 -7.20 -10.32
N ARG A 112 -1.87 -6.06 -10.95
CA ARG A 112 -3.11 -5.31 -10.74
C ARG A 112 -4.35 -6.16 -11.02
N ASP A 113 -4.38 -6.82 -12.16
CA ASP A 113 -5.50 -7.65 -12.58
C ASP A 113 -5.68 -8.86 -11.65
N ALA A 114 -4.59 -9.45 -11.19
CA ALA A 114 -4.62 -10.53 -10.21
C ALA A 114 -5.14 -10.06 -8.85
N ALA A 115 -4.74 -8.88 -8.39
CA ALA A 115 -5.25 -8.30 -7.15
C ALA A 115 -6.75 -7.96 -7.23
N ALA A 116 -7.19 -7.42 -8.36
CA ALA A 116 -8.62 -7.17 -8.61
C ALA A 116 -9.44 -8.46 -8.59
N ALA A 117 -8.93 -9.53 -9.19
CA ALA A 117 -9.58 -10.85 -9.18
C ALA A 117 -9.61 -11.44 -7.75
N TRP A 118 -8.52 -11.28 -6.99
CA TRP A 118 -8.45 -11.71 -5.60
C TRP A 118 -9.53 -11.03 -4.74
N VAL A 119 -9.65 -9.71 -4.85
CA VAL A 119 -10.69 -8.93 -4.14
C VAL A 119 -12.09 -9.43 -4.48
N LYS A 120 -12.37 -9.65 -5.76
CA LYS A 120 -13.67 -10.17 -6.20
C LYS A 120 -13.96 -11.55 -5.61
N THR A 121 -12.97 -12.43 -5.59
CA THR A 121 -13.10 -13.79 -5.04
C THR A 121 -13.35 -13.74 -3.53
N VAL A 122 -12.59 -12.95 -2.79
CA VAL A 122 -12.73 -12.83 -1.32
C VAL A 122 -14.08 -12.23 -0.95
N ASN A 123 -14.51 -11.17 -1.64
CA ASN A 123 -15.81 -10.54 -1.38
C ASN A 123 -16.99 -11.46 -1.74
N GLY A 124 -16.80 -12.43 -2.60
CA GLY A 124 -17.80 -13.44 -2.96
C GLY A 124 -17.83 -14.66 -2.03
N SER A 125 -16.92 -14.75 -1.07
CA SER A 125 -16.82 -15.88 -0.14
C SER A 125 -17.71 -15.67 1.08
N ASP A 126 -18.50 -16.66 1.45
CA ASP A 126 -19.29 -16.65 2.67
C ASP A 126 -18.45 -16.80 3.95
N GLU A 127 -17.20 -17.18 3.82
CA GLU A 127 -16.26 -17.36 4.94
C GLU A 127 -15.57 -16.06 5.36
N VAL A 128 -15.62 -15.02 4.51
CA VAL A 128 -14.99 -13.72 4.76
C VAL A 128 -16.07 -12.69 5.03
N HIS A 129 -16.01 -12.07 6.19
CA HIS A 129 -17.02 -11.10 6.63
C HIS A 129 -16.62 -9.65 6.31
N GLU A 130 -15.33 -9.40 6.19
CA GLU A 130 -14.80 -8.07 5.83
C GLU A 130 -15.00 -7.79 4.35
N THR A 131 -15.26 -6.54 4.03
CA THR A 131 -15.25 -6.05 2.64
C THR A 131 -13.84 -5.66 2.27
N TRP A 132 -13.37 -6.15 1.13
CA TRP A 132 -12.03 -5.86 0.59
C TRP A 132 -12.12 -5.00 -0.67
N ALA A 133 -11.10 -4.20 -0.90
CA ALA A 133 -10.90 -3.42 -2.11
C ALA A 133 -9.41 -3.35 -2.46
N TYR A 134 -9.09 -3.01 -3.69
CA TYR A 134 -7.72 -2.84 -4.17
C TYR A 134 -7.53 -1.46 -4.78
N LEU A 135 -6.40 -0.85 -4.52
CA LEU A 135 -6.04 0.47 -4.99
C LEU A 135 -4.60 0.49 -5.51
N LEU A 136 -4.43 0.91 -6.75
CA LEU A 136 -3.12 1.14 -7.37
C LEU A 136 -2.95 2.63 -7.65
N ALA A 137 -2.00 3.27 -6.96
CA ALA A 137 -1.70 4.67 -7.11
C ALA A 137 -0.35 4.88 -7.82
N SER A 138 -0.32 5.78 -8.79
CA SER A 138 0.95 6.26 -9.36
C SER A 138 1.67 7.20 -8.41
N GLU A 139 2.97 7.39 -8.59
CA GLU A 139 3.72 8.35 -7.76
C GLU A 139 3.21 9.79 -7.90
N SER A 140 2.73 10.18 -9.09
CA SER A 140 2.09 11.49 -9.30
C SER A 140 0.83 11.66 -8.46
N VAL A 141 0.01 10.62 -8.37
CA VAL A 141 -1.19 10.62 -7.50
C VAL A 141 -0.78 10.66 -6.04
N CYS A 142 0.20 9.87 -5.63
CA CYS A 142 0.71 9.88 -4.25
C CYS A 142 1.21 11.26 -3.83
N SER A 143 1.98 11.93 -4.69
CA SER A 143 2.57 13.25 -4.37
C SER A 143 1.54 14.38 -4.37
N ALA A 144 0.49 14.29 -5.18
CA ALA A 144 -0.55 15.32 -5.29
C ALA A 144 -1.64 15.18 -4.22
N ALA A 145 -1.86 14.00 -3.68
CA ALA A 145 -2.94 13.75 -2.74
C ALA A 145 -2.61 14.27 -1.34
N GLY A 146 -3.57 14.97 -0.72
CA GLY A 146 -3.48 15.43 0.66
C GLY A 146 -4.31 14.62 1.64
N SER A 147 -5.03 13.61 1.17
CA SER A 147 -5.93 12.80 1.99
C SER A 147 -6.18 11.43 1.38
N TRP A 148 -6.71 10.52 2.18
CA TRP A 148 -7.16 9.21 1.73
C TRP A 148 -8.23 9.31 0.63
N GLU A 149 -9.17 10.24 0.78
CA GLU A 149 -10.21 10.48 -0.22
C GLU A 149 -9.62 10.93 -1.56
N ALA A 150 -8.60 11.78 -1.53
CA ALA A 150 -7.91 12.24 -2.74
C ALA A 150 -7.16 11.09 -3.42
N ILE A 151 -6.52 10.18 -2.67
CA ILE A 151 -5.90 8.97 -3.22
C ILE A 151 -6.94 8.11 -3.92
N LYS A 152 -8.06 7.83 -3.28
CA LYS A 152 -9.13 7.01 -3.88
C LYS A 152 -9.67 7.62 -5.17
N SER A 153 -9.76 8.94 -5.23
CA SER A 153 -10.25 9.64 -6.42
C SER A 153 -9.27 9.63 -7.59
N GLY A 154 -7.96 9.65 -7.31
CA GLY A 154 -6.92 9.72 -8.34
C GLY A 154 -6.35 8.37 -8.77
N ALA A 155 -6.49 7.34 -7.95
CA ALA A 155 -5.93 6.01 -8.19
C ALA A 155 -6.88 5.11 -8.99
N GLN A 156 -6.35 3.96 -9.42
CA GLN A 156 -7.16 2.86 -9.96
C GLN A 156 -7.74 2.06 -8.80
N VAL A 157 -9.05 1.96 -8.71
CA VAL A 157 -9.77 1.32 -7.61
C VAL A 157 -10.60 0.15 -8.13
N PHE A 158 -10.54 -0.99 -7.43
CA PHE A 158 -11.27 -2.22 -7.74
C PHE A 158 -11.98 -2.71 -6.47
N ARG A 159 -13.27 -3.03 -6.62
CA ARG A 159 -14.14 -3.50 -5.53
C ARG A 159 -14.79 -4.83 -5.85
#